data_146a28dcb2f15992fb16b2c7efc9700e
#
_entry.id   146a28dcb2f15992fb16b2c7efc9700e
#
_cell.length_a   1.000
_cell.length_b   1.000
_cell.length_c   1.000
_cell.angle_alpha   90.00
_cell.angle_beta   90.00
_cell.angle_gamma   90.00
#
_symmetry.space_group_name_H-M   'P 1'
#
loop_
_entity.id
_entity.type
_entity.pdbx_description
1 polymer ?
#
loop_
_entity_poly.entity_id
_entity_poly.type
_entity_poly.pdbx_seq_one_letter_code
_entity_poly.pdbx_strand_id
1 'polypeptide(L)'
;SLNRKVAIATVVSTAGSVPGKMGARLALTASEIEGTVGGAGLEMKVISRLKELLHEATKPCGEVITYGLNKGAKGYEVQPLDSLCGGRVTVALEVLIPMPHILLMGGGHCAKAIAEACNPLDWKYSVQDSRADYATLDGATETHHSCPNDFLESETQETLSRFSDILLLGHDWKEDEERLLGLLSKGYSGRLGVI
;
A
#
# COMPACT_ATOMS: atom_id res chain seq x y z
N SER A 1 10.46 -3.48 0.13
CA SER A 1 9.01 -3.70 -0.01
C SER A 1 8.39 -2.45 -0.61
N LEU A 2 7.67 -2.61 -1.70
CA LEU A 2 6.95 -1.51 -2.36
C LEU A 2 5.86 -1.01 -1.40
N ASN A 3 5.72 0.32 -1.27
CA ASN A 3 4.71 0.96 -0.42
C ASN A 3 3.34 0.92 -1.14
N ARG A 4 2.75 -0.27 -1.26
CA ARG A 4 1.49 -0.49 -1.99
C ARG A 4 0.42 -1.06 -1.08
N LYS A 5 -0.80 -0.53 -1.21
CA LYS A 5 -1.98 -1.13 -0.60
C LYS A 5 -2.22 -2.53 -1.17
N VAL A 6 -2.60 -3.46 -0.32
CA VAL A 6 -2.96 -4.82 -0.69
C VAL A 6 -4.33 -5.15 -0.11
N ALA A 7 -5.22 -5.68 -0.93
CA ALA A 7 -6.49 -6.23 -0.45
C ALA A 7 -6.40 -7.76 -0.47
N ILE A 8 -6.85 -8.40 0.59
CA ILE A 8 -6.78 -9.86 0.78
C ILE A 8 -8.16 -10.40 1.07
N ALA A 9 -8.50 -11.50 0.43
CA ALA A 9 -9.65 -12.32 0.78
C ALA A 9 -9.18 -13.66 1.35
N THR A 10 -9.78 -14.09 2.45
CA THR A 10 -9.52 -15.40 3.06
C THR A 10 -10.84 -16.14 3.29
N VAL A 11 -10.94 -17.36 2.79
CA VAL A 11 -12.08 -18.24 3.10
C VAL A 11 -11.95 -18.70 4.55
N VAL A 12 -12.83 -18.23 5.42
CA VAL A 12 -12.79 -18.51 6.88
C VAL A 12 -13.78 -19.60 7.30
N SER A 13 -14.81 -19.86 6.49
CA SER A 13 -15.77 -20.95 6.77
C SER A 13 -16.40 -21.45 5.48
N THR A 14 -16.73 -22.73 5.46
CA THR A 14 -17.48 -23.39 4.37
C THR A 14 -18.52 -24.34 4.93
N ALA A 15 -19.67 -24.45 4.26
CA ALA A 15 -20.73 -25.41 4.61
C ALA A 15 -21.38 -25.94 3.33
N GLY A 16 -21.62 -27.27 3.27
CA GLY A 16 -22.21 -27.93 2.11
C GLY A 16 -21.21 -28.08 0.95
N SER A 17 -21.74 -28.23 -0.26
CA SER A 17 -20.91 -28.39 -1.48
C SER A 17 -20.41 -27.04 -1.97
N VAL A 18 -19.13 -26.80 -1.86
CA VAL A 18 -18.48 -25.55 -2.22
C VAL A 18 -17.18 -25.78 -3.01
N PRO A 19 -16.84 -24.89 -3.98
CA PRO A 19 -15.62 -25.03 -4.76
C PRO A 19 -14.35 -24.59 -4.02
N GLY A 20 -14.49 -23.75 -3.01
CA GLY A 20 -13.37 -23.23 -2.21
C GLY A 20 -13.09 -24.06 -0.97
N LYS A 21 -11.85 -24.04 -0.49
CA LYS A 21 -11.45 -24.67 0.77
C LYS A 21 -11.20 -23.61 1.84
N MET A 22 -11.50 -23.92 3.09
CA MET A 22 -11.13 -23.08 4.21
C MET A 22 -9.61 -22.81 4.21
N GLY A 23 -9.24 -21.57 4.42
CA GLY A 23 -7.86 -21.09 4.32
C GLY A 23 -7.40 -20.70 2.90
N ALA A 24 -8.22 -20.93 1.85
CA ALA A 24 -7.92 -20.43 0.51
C ALA A 24 -7.86 -18.89 0.52
N ARG A 25 -6.89 -18.33 -0.20
CA ARG A 25 -6.63 -16.90 -0.21
C ARG A 25 -6.49 -16.36 -1.63
N LEU A 26 -6.92 -15.12 -1.79
CA LEU A 26 -6.68 -14.30 -2.96
C LEU A 26 -6.19 -12.93 -2.49
N ALA A 27 -5.12 -12.45 -3.07
CA ALA A 27 -4.60 -11.11 -2.82
C ALA A 27 -4.63 -10.28 -4.10
N LEU A 28 -4.92 -9.00 -4.00
CA LEU A 28 -4.85 -8.07 -5.13
C LEU A 28 -4.22 -6.74 -4.74
N THR A 29 -3.51 -6.17 -5.69
CA THR A 29 -3.04 -4.79 -5.71
C THR A 29 -3.76 -4.02 -6.82
N ALA A 30 -3.36 -2.78 -7.07
CA ALA A 30 -3.89 -2.03 -8.21
C ALA A 30 -3.61 -2.69 -9.59
N SER A 31 -2.54 -3.50 -9.70
CA SER A 31 -2.06 -4.07 -10.98
C SER A 31 -2.04 -5.59 -11.04
N GLU A 32 -2.11 -6.30 -9.91
CA GLU A 32 -1.85 -7.74 -9.83
C GLU A 32 -2.90 -8.45 -8.99
N ILE A 33 -3.17 -9.71 -9.33
CA ILE A 33 -4.06 -10.59 -8.58
C ILE A 33 -3.35 -11.94 -8.45
N GLU A 34 -3.25 -12.45 -7.23
CA GLU A 34 -2.61 -13.71 -6.89
C GLU A 34 -3.51 -14.59 -6.02
N GLY A 35 -3.50 -15.90 -6.27
CA GLY A 35 -4.28 -16.87 -5.50
C GLY A 35 -5.72 -17.04 -5.98
N THR A 36 -6.55 -17.72 -5.18
CA THR A 36 -7.94 -18.02 -5.47
C THR A 36 -8.74 -18.31 -4.20
N VAL A 37 -10.02 -17.95 -4.21
CA VAL A 37 -10.98 -18.32 -3.15
C VAL A 37 -11.93 -19.45 -3.61
N GLY A 38 -11.76 -19.95 -4.83
CA GLY A 38 -12.51 -21.04 -5.43
C GLY A 38 -13.75 -20.59 -6.19
N GLY A 39 -13.94 -21.17 -7.39
CA GLY A 39 -15.10 -21.00 -8.25
C GLY A 39 -15.27 -19.62 -8.88
N ALA A 40 -15.40 -19.58 -10.21
CA ALA A 40 -15.40 -18.33 -10.99
C ALA A 40 -16.44 -17.29 -10.52
N GLY A 41 -17.65 -17.72 -10.19
CA GLY A 41 -18.72 -16.79 -9.77
C GLY A 41 -18.46 -16.15 -8.40
N LEU A 42 -17.97 -16.93 -7.42
CA LEU A 42 -17.57 -16.41 -6.12
C LEU A 42 -16.37 -15.47 -6.25
N GLU A 43 -15.36 -15.90 -6.99
CA GLU A 43 -14.12 -15.15 -7.18
C GLU A 43 -14.38 -13.78 -7.83
N MET A 44 -15.22 -13.71 -8.86
CA MET A 44 -15.61 -12.45 -9.48
C MET A 44 -16.23 -11.47 -8.48
N LYS A 45 -17.14 -11.93 -7.61
CA LYS A 45 -17.77 -11.08 -6.58
C LYS A 45 -16.78 -10.61 -5.54
N VAL A 46 -15.91 -11.52 -5.07
CA VAL A 46 -14.86 -11.20 -4.12
C VAL A 46 -13.87 -10.19 -4.69
N ILE A 47 -13.40 -10.38 -5.93
CA ILE A 47 -12.50 -9.44 -6.60
C ILE A 47 -13.16 -8.07 -6.79
N SER A 48 -14.43 -8.02 -7.20
CA SER A 48 -15.15 -6.75 -7.34
C SER A 48 -15.18 -5.99 -6.01
N ARG A 49 -15.53 -6.69 -4.93
CA ARG A 49 -15.62 -6.07 -3.61
C ARG A 49 -14.26 -5.64 -3.05
N LEU A 50 -13.22 -6.45 -3.25
CA LEU A 50 -11.86 -6.09 -2.86
C LEU A 50 -11.34 -4.84 -3.61
N LYS A 51 -11.68 -4.68 -4.90
CA LYS A 51 -11.32 -3.49 -5.68
C LYS A 51 -12.01 -2.23 -5.14
N GLU A 52 -13.28 -2.33 -4.77
CA GLU A 52 -14.01 -1.23 -4.14
C GLU A 52 -13.33 -0.83 -2.81
N LEU A 53 -13.10 -1.81 -1.92
CA LEU A 53 -12.44 -1.58 -0.64
C LEU A 53 -11.03 -0.98 -0.82
N LEU A 54 -10.24 -1.51 -1.75
CA LEU A 54 -8.89 -1.01 -2.01
C LEU A 54 -8.89 0.45 -2.49
N HIS A 55 -9.89 0.81 -3.32
CA HIS A 55 -10.03 2.17 -3.82
C HIS A 55 -10.45 3.15 -2.72
N GLU A 56 -11.40 2.77 -1.89
CA GLU A 56 -11.98 3.63 -0.85
C GLU A 56 -11.10 3.73 0.40
N ALA A 57 -10.26 2.72 0.67
CA ALA A 57 -9.50 2.65 1.92
C ALA A 57 -8.49 3.78 2.07
N THR A 58 -8.66 4.59 3.09
CA THR A 58 -7.67 5.59 3.57
C THR A 58 -6.92 5.12 4.82
N LYS A 59 -7.40 4.05 5.46
CA LYS A 59 -6.83 3.37 6.64
C LYS A 59 -7.08 1.87 6.51
N PRO A 60 -6.36 1.01 7.22
CA PRO A 60 -6.65 -0.41 7.28
C PRO A 60 -8.11 -0.65 7.62
N CYS A 61 -8.78 -1.53 6.87
CA CYS A 61 -10.19 -1.86 7.05
C CYS A 61 -10.46 -3.29 6.62
N GLY A 62 -11.61 -3.81 6.97
CA GLY A 62 -12.04 -5.13 6.55
C GLY A 62 -13.51 -5.39 6.86
N GLU A 63 -14.02 -6.44 6.27
CA GLU A 63 -15.38 -6.93 6.45
C GLU A 63 -15.44 -8.45 6.28
N VAL A 64 -16.53 -9.06 6.72
CA VAL A 64 -16.79 -10.49 6.55
C VAL A 64 -18.10 -10.64 5.78
N ILE A 65 -18.08 -11.40 4.68
CA ILE A 65 -19.24 -11.63 3.84
C ILE A 65 -19.51 -13.13 3.72
N THR A 66 -20.76 -13.52 3.88
CA THR A 66 -21.21 -14.89 3.62
C THR A 66 -21.96 -14.95 2.29
N TYR A 67 -21.46 -15.76 1.36
CA TYR A 67 -22.07 -16.05 0.08
C TYR A 67 -22.82 -17.36 0.12
N GLY A 68 -24.08 -17.36 -0.31
CA GLY A 68 -24.86 -18.56 -0.57
C GLY A 68 -24.77 -18.94 -2.05
N LEU A 69 -24.24 -20.14 -2.35
CA LEU A 69 -23.93 -20.58 -3.71
C LEU A 69 -25.16 -21.14 -4.45
N ASN A 70 -26.31 -20.46 -4.34
CA ASN A 70 -27.51 -20.67 -5.16
C ASN A 70 -28.39 -19.42 -5.15
N LYS A 71 -29.23 -19.24 -6.18
CA LYS A 71 -30.15 -18.09 -6.31
C LYS A 71 -31.19 -17.98 -5.18
N GLY A 72 -31.48 -19.08 -4.50
CA GLY A 72 -32.46 -19.16 -3.42
C GLY A 72 -31.85 -19.12 -2.03
N ALA A 73 -30.57 -18.87 -1.87
CA ALA A 73 -29.92 -18.82 -0.57
C ALA A 73 -30.56 -17.75 0.31
N LYS A 74 -31.09 -18.19 1.46
CA LYS A 74 -31.73 -17.34 2.46
C LYS A 74 -30.93 -17.40 3.77
N GLY A 75 -30.96 -16.35 4.52
CA GLY A 75 -30.33 -16.22 5.84
C GLY A 75 -29.95 -14.78 6.12
N TYR A 76 -29.75 -14.49 7.40
CA TYR A 76 -29.25 -13.18 7.82
C TYR A 76 -27.85 -12.97 7.24
N GLU A 77 -27.66 -11.84 6.57
CA GLU A 77 -26.39 -11.43 5.93
C GLU A 77 -25.80 -12.39 4.87
N VAL A 78 -26.64 -13.23 4.24
CA VAL A 78 -26.23 -14.10 3.14
C VAL A 78 -26.45 -13.42 1.80
N GLN A 79 -25.39 -13.25 1.01
CA GLN A 79 -25.47 -12.78 -0.36
C GLN A 79 -25.67 -13.96 -1.33
N PRO A 80 -26.82 -14.07 -2.03
CA PRO A 80 -27.05 -15.16 -2.97
C PRO A 80 -26.21 -15.00 -4.23
N LEU A 81 -25.64 -16.10 -4.70
CA LEU A 81 -24.90 -16.19 -5.96
C LEU A 81 -25.62 -17.11 -6.94
N ASP A 82 -25.57 -16.78 -8.22
CA ASP A 82 -26.01 -17.66 -9.28
C ASP A 82 -24.95 -18.76 -9.52
N SER A 83 -25.09 -19.85 -8.76
CA SER A 83 -24.19 -20.98 -8.81
C SER A 83 -24.99 -22.28 -8.71
N LEU A 84 -24.50 -23.36 -9.32
CA LEU A 84 -25.04 -24.70 -9.22
C LEU A 84 -24.64 -25.44 -7.92
N CYS A 85 -23.73 -24.86 -7.15
CA CYS A 85 -23.31 -25.38 -5.85
C CYS A 85 -24.32 -25.02 -4.78
N GLY A 86 -24.67 -25.95 -3.88
CA GLY A 86 -25.71 -25.74 -2.85
C GLY A 86 -25.16 -25.29 -1.48
N GLY A 87 -23.89 -24.87 -1.40
CA GLY A 87 -23.21 -24.59 -0.14
C GLY A 87 -23.16 -23.09 0.22
N ARG A 88 -22.44 -22.81 1.30
CA ARG A 88 -22.12 -21.45 1.78
C ARG A 88 -20.62 -21.28 1.97
N VAL A 89 -20.13 -20.09 1.67
CA VAL A 89 -18.74 -19.71 1.90
C VAL A 89 -18.72 -18.37 2.60
N THR A 90 -18.01 -18.30 3.72
CA THR A 90 -17.75 -17.04 4.43
C THR A 90 -16.33 -16.61 4.14
N VAL A 91 -16.18 -15.39 3.69
CA VAL A 91 -14.91 -14.78 3.30
C VAL A 91 -14.64 -13.55 4.14
N ALA A 92 -13.48 -13.50 4.77
CA ALA A 92 -12.94 -12.28 5.37
C ALA A 92 -12.20 -11.50 4.29
N LEU A 93 -12.53 -10.23 4.16
CA LEU A 93 -11.90 -9.27 3.25
C LEU A 93 -11.16 -8.25 4.10
N GLU A 94 -9.92 -7.95 3.76
CA GLU A 94 -9.13 -6.95 4.48
C GLU A 94 -8.28 -6.12 3.51
N VAL A 95 -8.06 -4.86 3.85
CA VAL A 95 -7.14 -3.97 3.15
C VAL A 95 -6.01 -3.59 4.08
N LEU A 96 -4.80 -3.96 3.69
CA LEU A 96 -3.57 -3.60 4.35
C LEU A 96 -3.02 -2.34 3.68
N ILE A 97 -2.72 -1.35 4.50
CA ILE A 97 -2.05 -0.12 4.07
C ILE A 97 -0.65 -0.16 4.68
N PRO A 98 0.40 -0.04 3.87
CA PRO A 98 1.76 -0.03 4.39
C PRO A 98 1.98 1.18 5.30
N MET A 99 2.88 1.01 6.27
CA MET A 99 3.32 2.13 7.11
C MET A 99 3.98 3.19 6.23
N PRO A 100 3.75 4.49 6.49
CA PRO A 100 4.41 5.55 5.77
C PRO A 100 5.93 5.41 5.85
N HIS A 101 6.60 5.67 4.72
CA HIS A 101 8.04 5.80 4.63
C HIS A 101 8.33 7.13 3.95
N ILE A 102 8.88 8.07 4.68
CA ILE A 102 9.09 9.45 4.25
C ILE A 102 10.54 9.63 3.84
N LEU A 103 10.79 10.13 2.64
CA LEU A 103 12.12 10.59 2.25
C LEU A 103 12.23 12.10 2.55
N LEU A 104 13.22 12.46 3.34
CA LEU A 104 13.57 13.83 3.69
C LEU A 104 14.74 14.26 2.81
N MET A 105 14.48 15.06 1.78
CA MET A 105 15.52 15.62 0.92
C MET A 105 15.97 16.96 1.47
N GLY A 106 17.05 16.92 2.25
CA GLY A 106 17.55 17.98 3.11
C GLY A 106 17.45 17.58 4.59
N GLY A 107 18.59 17.30 5.24
CA GLY A 107 18.70 16.80 6.62
C GLY A 107 18.83 17.88 7.70
N GLY A 108 18.38 19.11 7.42
CA GLY A 108 18.45 20.26 8.34
C GLY A 108 17.50 20.17 9.52
N HIS A 109 17.22 21.33 10.14
CA HIS A 109 16.37 21.41 11.34
C HIS A 109 14.94 20.91 11.11
N CYS A 110 14.35 21.21 9.94
CA CYS A 110 13.02 20.72 9.59
C CYS A 110 12.99 19.19 9.52
N ALA A 111 14.00 18.57 8.89
CA ALA A 111 14.11 17.12 8.80
C ALA A 111 14.24 16.48 10.20
N LYS A 112 15.02 17.05 11.10
CA LYS A 112 15.15 16.57 12.49
C LYS A 112 13.80 16.61 13.21
N ALA A 113 13.06 17.72 13.13
CA ALA A 113 11.75 17.85 13.76
C ALA A 113 10.73 16.84 13.18
N ILE A 114 10.77 16.60 11.87
CA ILE A 114 9.91 15.61 11.21
C ILE A 114 10.29 14.19 11.65
N ALA A 115 11.58 13.85 11.70
CA ALA A 115 12.07 12.57 12.19
C ALA A 115 11.63 12.30 13.64
N GLU A 116 11.74 13.30 14.52
CA GLU A 116 11.23 13.22 15.90
C GLU A 116 9.72 12.99 15.95
N ALA A 117 8.94 13.58 15.05
CA ALA A 117 7.50 13.35 14.96
C ALA A 117 7.13 11.98 14.38
N CYS A 118 7.99 11.38 13.55
CA CYS A 118 7.77 10.04 12.99
C CYS A 118 7.91 8.93 14.07
N ASN A 119 8.83 9.10 15.03
CA ASN A 119 9.14 8.08 16.04
C ASN A 119 7.91 7.60 16.85
N PRO A 120 7.09 8.47 17.46
CA PRO A 120 5.91 8.03 18.22
C PRO A 120 4.81 7.45 17.34
N LEU A 121 4.86 7.66 16.03
CA LEU A 121 3.91 7.13 15.04
C LEU A 121 4.40 5.82 14.42
N ASP A 122 5.59 5.36 14.77
CA ASP A 122 6.27 4.21 14.16
C ASP A 122 6.41 4.32 12.62
N TRP A 123 6.48 5.57 12.12
CA TRP A 123 6.68 5.86 10.70
C TRP A 123 8.15 5.76 10.35
N LYS A 124 8.44 5.19 9.19
CA LYS A 124 9.79 5.11 8.64
C LYS A 124 10.16 6.43 7.97
N TYR A 125 11.43 6.79 8.09
CA TYR A 125 11.99 7.91 7.34
C TYR A 125 13.40 7.58 6.85
N SER A 126 13.76 8.21 5.74
CA SER A 126 15.11 8.20 5.15
C SER A 126 15.54 9.62 4.87
N VAL A 127 16.83 9.86 4.77
CA VAL A 127 17.38 11.20 4.52
C VAL A 127 18.32 11.19 3.33
N GLN A 128 18.26 12.23 2.53
CA GLN A 128 19.22 12.57 1.49
C GLN A 128 19.70 14.01 1.69
N ASP A 129 21.01 14.24 1.73
CA ASP A 129 21.61 15.58 1.74
C ASP A 129 22.96 15.55 1.02
N SER A 130 23.32 16.62 0.34
CA SER A 130 24.63 16.80 -0.30
C SER A 130 25.75 17.06 0.71
N ARG A 131 25.43 17.46 1.92
CA ARG A 131 26.36 17.75 3.01
C ARG A 131 26.43 16.56 3.97
N ALA A 132 27.63 16.01 4.19
CA ALA A 132 27.85 14.82 5.01
C ALA A 132 27.22 14.90 6.41
N ASP A 133 27.36 16.04 7.10
CA ASP A 133 26.85 16.24 8.46
C ASP A 133 25.32 16.27 8.54
N TYR A 134 24.65 16.44 7.42
CA TYR A 134 23.19 16.48 7.31
C TYR A 134 22.59 15.26 6.60
N ALA A 135 23.44 14.42 6.02
CA ALA A 135 23.00 13.19 5.34
C ALA A 135 22.68 12.04 6.32
N THR A 136 22.70 12.30 7.62
CA THR A 136 22.43 11.29 8.66
C THR A 136 21.43 11.82 9.67
N LEU A 137 20.46 10.97 10.04
CA LEU A 137 19.50 11.22 11.11
C LEU A 137 19.37 9.94 11.95
N ASP A 138 19.36 10.09 13.27
CA ASP A 138 19.15 8.96 14.18
C ASP A 138 17.85 8.26 13.87
N GLY A 139 17.88 6.93 13.73
CA GLY A 139 16.71 6.12 13.41
C GLY A 139 16.32 6.11 11.93
N ALA A 140 17.03 6.79 11.04
CA ALA A 140 16.75 6.74 9.61
C ALA A 140 16.91 5.32 9.06
N THR A 141 15.95 4.89 8.23
CA THR A 141 15.98 3.58 7.57
C THR A 141 17.08 3.53 6.49
N GLU A 142 17.24 4.62 5.75
CA GLU A 142 18.27 4.78 4.73
C GLU A 142 18.89 6.18 4.86
N THR A 143 20.17 6.28 4.55
CA THR A 143 20.91 7.55 4.55
C THR A 143 21.67 7.69 3.23
N HIS A 144 21.50 8.82 2.55
CA HIS A 144 22.09 9.07 1.23
C HIS A 144 22.89 10.36 1.26
N HIS A 145 24.22 10.23 1.31
CA HIS A 145 25.13 11.34 1.13
C HIS A 145 25.48 11.48 -0.35
N SER A 146 24.73 12.27 -1.06
CA SER A 146 24.87 12.49 -2.51
C SER A 146 24.26 13.82 -2.92
N CYS A 147 24.64 14.36 -4.07
CA CYS A 147 23.89 15.44 -4.67
C CYS A 147 22.50 14.93 -5.16
N PRO A 148 21.50 15.81 -5.37
CA PRO A 148 20.17 15.39 -5.81
C PRO A 148 20.17 14.60 -7.12
N ASN A 149 20.98 14.99 -8.08
CA ASN A 149 21.06 14.34 -9.38
C ASN A 149 21.62 12.92 -9.26
N ASP A 150 22.71 12.73 -8.53
CA ASP A 150 23.31 11.40 -8.32
C ASP A 150 22.34 10.46 -7.59
N PHE A 151 21.62 10.96 -6.58
CA PHE A 151 20.59 10.20 -5.91
C PHE A 151 19.47 9.78 -6.90
N LEU A 152 18.95 10.74 -7.65
CA LEU A 152 17.86 10.47 -8.61
C LEU A 152 18.31 9.58 -9.77
N GLU A 153 19.56 9.66 -10.22
CA GLU A 153 20.09 8.76 -11.23
C GLU A 153 20.14 7.32 -10.75
N SER A 154 20.43 7.10 -9.48
CA SER A 154 20.46 5.75 -8.85
C SER A 154 19.06 5.16 -8.65
N GLU A 155 17.99 5.96 -8.71
CA GLU A 155 16.63 5.57 -8.44
C GLU A 155 15.82 5.36 -9.74
N THR A 156 14.89 4.43 -9.69
CA THR A 156 13.85 4.20 -10.71
C THR A 156 12.48 4.57 -10.14
N GLN A 157 11.44 4.64 -10.99
CA GLN A 157 10.06 4.80 -10.51
C GLN A 157 9.69 3.70 -9.50
N GLU A 158 10.12 2.48 -9.75
CA GLU A 158 9.81 1.34 -8.88
C GLU A 158 10.50 1.49 -7.51
N THR A 159 11.79 1.81 -7.47
CA THR A 159 12.51 1.99 -6.21
C THR A 159 12.01 3.21 -5.43
N LEU A 160 11.70 4.33 -6.09
CA LEU A 160 11.08 5.50 -5.46
C LEU A 160 9.70 5.20 -4.85
N SER A 161 8.97 4.20 -5.37
CA SER A 161 7.65 3.83 -4.85
C SER A 161 7.68 3.26 -3.42
N ARG A 162 8.88 2.97 -2.85
CA ARG A 162 9.01 2.60 -1.43
C ARG A 162 8.72 3.77 -0.50
N PHE A 163 8.86 5.00 -0.98
CA PHE A 163 8.50 6.20 -0.23
C PHE A 163 7.05 6.58 -0.49
N SER A 164 6.25 6.68 0.58
CA SER A 164 4.88 7.18 0.50
C SER A 164 4.83 8.68 0.29
N ASP A 165 5.83 9.36 0.85
CA ASP A 165 5.96 10.81 0.88
C ASP A 165 7.42 11.20 0.63
N ILE A 166 7.64 12.27 -0.11
CA ILE A 166 8.93 12.90 -0.28
C ILE A 166 8.79 14.37 0.08
N LEU A 167 9.62 14.85 1.00
CA LEU A 167 9.62 16.23 1.45
C LEU A 167 10.92 16.90 1.02
N LEU A 168 10.80 17.98 0.24
CA LEU A 168 11.91 18.83 -0.17
C LEU A 168 12.11 19.91 0.88
N LEU A 169 13.22 19.81 1.61
CA LEU A 169 13.52 20.58 2.81
C LEU A 169 14.84 21.35 2.66
N GLY A 170 15.22 21.63 1.43
CA GLY A 170 16.43 22.36 1.11
C GLY A 170 16.38 23.82 1.60
N HIS A 171 17.54 24.42 1.71
CA HIS A 171 17.68 25.87 1.96
C HIS A 171 17.97 26.64 0.67
N ASP A 172 18.23 25.93 -0.43
CA ASP A 172 18.46 26.49 -1.77
C ASP A 172 17.31 26.07 -2.70
N TRP A 173 16.53 27.05 -3.13
CA TRP A 173 15.38 26.82 -3.99
C TRP A 173 15.74 26.18 -5.35
N LYS A 174 16.97 26.42 -5.85
CA LYS A 174 17.43 25.81 -7.10
C LYS A 174 17.65 24.31 -6.94
N GLU A 175 18.23 23.92 -5.84
CA GLU A 175 18.44 22.50 -5.51
C GLU A 175 17.08 21.78 -5.31
N ASP A 176 16.11 22.45 -4.68
CA ASP A 176 14.76 21.89 -4.53
C ASP A 176 13.98 21.87 -5.86
N GLU A 177 14.20 22.81 -6.76
CA GLU A 177 13.67 22.77 -8.13
C GLU A 177 14.23 21.55 -8.88
N GLU A 178 15.54 21.31 -8.82
CA GLU A 178 16.19 20.13 -9.43
C GLU A 178 15.62 18.82 -8.86
N ARG A 179 15.46 18.72 -7.54
CA ARG A 179 14.81 17.58 -6.86
C ARG A 179 13.40 17.35 -7.38
N LEU A 180 12.59 18.41 -7.43
CA LEU A 180 11.19 18.34 -7.86
C LEU A 180 11.11 17.87 -9.33
N LEU A 181 11.83 18.53 -10.22
CA LEU A 181 11.82 18.18 -11.64
C LEU A 181 12.34 16.74 -11.88
N GLY A 182 13.38 16.35 -11.16
CA GLY A 182 13.93 15.00 -11.22
C GLY A 182 12.92 13.94 -10.76
N LEU A 183 12.24 14.13 -9.65
CA LEU A 183 11.20 13.22 -9.15
C LEU A 183 10.02 13.10 -10.12
N LEU A 184 9.57 14.22 -10.68
CA LEU A 184 8.49 14.22 -11.68
C LEU A 184 8.92 13.50 -12.97
N SER A 185 10.14 13.71 -13.43
CA SER A 185 10.68 13.04 -14.63
C SER A 185 10.80 11.51 -14.45
N LYS A 186 11.06 11.05 -13.22
CA LYS A 186 11.09 9.64 -12.86
C LYS A 186 9.70 9.02 -12.66
N GLY A 187 8.62 9.81 -12.79
CA GLY A 187 7.26 9.35 -12.63
C GLY A 187 6.89 9.01 -11.18
N TYR A 188 7.50 9.66 -10.19
CA TYR A 188 7.10 9.47 -8.81
C TYR A 188 5.63 9.85 -8.61
N SER A 189 4.86 8.95 -8.03
CA SER A 189 3.40 9.06 -7.86
C SER A 189 2.94 9.17 -6.41
N GLY A 190 3.87 9.22 -5.45
CA GLY A 190 3.58 9.47 -4.04
C GLY A 190 3.28 10.94 -3.75
N ARG A 191 3.16 11.28 -2.47
CA ARG A 191 2.92 12.67 -2.05
C ARG A 191 4.24 13.46 -2.04
N LEU A 192 4.20 14.67 -2.59
CA LEU A 192 5.31 15.61 -2.55
C LEU A 192 4.95 16.80 -1.68
N GLY A 193 5.86 17.18 -0.78
CA GLY A 193 5.81 18.41 0.00
C GLY A 193 7.06 19.24 -0.25
N VAL A 194 6.90 20.55 -0.32
CA VAL A 194 7.99 21.52 -0.47
C VAL A 194 7.82 22.59 0.61
N ILE A 195 8.90 22.97 1.29
CA ILE A 195 8.92 24.01 2.33
C ILE A 195 9.74 25.20 1.86
#